data_8ce7f2ce612a350e33f1f5446826c1bb
#
_entry.id   8ce7f2ce612a350e33f1f5446826c1bb
#
_cell.length_a   1.000
_cell.length_b   1.000
_cell.length_c   1.000
_cell.angle_alpha   90.00
_cell.angle_beta   90.00
_cell.angle_gamma   90.00
#
_symmetry.space_group_name_H-M   'P 1'
#
loop_
_entity.id
_entity.type
_entity.pdbx_description
1 polymer ?
#
loop_
_entity_poly.entity_id
_entity_poly.type
_entity_poly.pdbx_seq_one_letter_code
_entity_poly.pdbx_strand_id
1 'polypeptide(L)'
;MSCRLGARLALIGLALIVGMSDPVRANDLPRPTEQVILTIAGAITRTNAPGQAEFDHAMLEQLGLTRLRTWTPWTEGEPEFQGVLARQLMAAVGATGTTVRAVALNDFESTIPLADFERYPVLLATSIDGRQLEVRDKGPIWIVYPWSDHPELDDLPTRRKSVWQLSSLHVQ
;
A
#
# COMPACT_ATOMS: atom_id res chain seq x y z
N MET A 1 80.33 -19.34 -19.40
CA MET A 1 79.57 -18.09 -19.04
C MET A 1 78.15 -18.33 -19.39
N SER A 2 77.31 -18.67 -18.40
CA SER A 2 75.91 -19.08 -18.56
C SER A 2 74.99 -18.01 -18.05
N CYS A 3 74.24 -17.43 -18.96
CA CYS A 3 73.19 -16.42 -18.64
C CYS A 3 71.84 -17.15 -18.42
N ARG A 4 71.31 -17.13 -17.19
CA ARG A 4 70.00 -17.68 -16.85
C ARG A 4 68.97 -16.54 -16.87
N LEU A 5 68.08 -16.64 -17.84
CA LEU A 5 66.92 -15.72 -17.97
C LEU A 5 65.76 -16.27 -17.12
N GLY A 6 65.43 -15.54 -16.05
CA GLY A 6 64.32 -15.89 -15.15
C GLY A 6 63.01 -15.30 -15.67
N ALA A 7 62.09 -16.17 -16.09
CA ALA A 7 60.71 -15.77 -16.42
C ALA A 7 59.89 -15.57 -15.13
N ARG A 8 59.37 -14.34 -14.91
CA ARG A 8 58.43 -14.03 -13.84
C ARG A 8 56.99 -14.24 -14.40
N LEU A 9 56.31 -15.29 -13.96
CA LEU A 9 54.89 -15.49 -14.20
C LEU A 9 54.14 -14.51 -13.26
N ALA A 10 53.36 -13.58 -13.83
CA ALA A 10 52.41 -12.76 -13.12
C ALA A 10 51.07 -13.52 -13.10
N LEU A 11 50.66 -14.00 -11.94
CA LEU A 11 49.30 -14.51 -11.71
C LEU A 11 48.33 -13.32 -11.57
N ILE A 12 47.47 -13.14 -12.58
CA ILE A 12 46.35 -12.20 -12.49
C ILE A 12 45.21 -12.97 -11.82
N GLY A 13 44.96 -12.65 -10.55
CA GLY A 13 43.81 -13.15 -9.80
C GLY A 13 42.51 -12.48 -10.29
N LEU A 14 41.67 -13.24 -10.99
CA LEU A 14 40.33 -12.84 -11.36
C LEU A 14 39.42 -12.97 -10.13
N ALA A 15 39.12 -11.87 -9.48
CA ALA A 15 38.15 -11.84 -8.39
C ALA A 15 36.73 -11.96 -8.95
N LEU A 16 36.13 -13.14 -8.80
CA LEU A 16 34.70 -13.36 -9.07
C LEU A 16 33.86 -12.60 -8.00
N ILE A 17 33.26 -11.47 -8.35
CA ILE A 17 32.23 -10.82 -7.54
C ILE A 17 30.96 -11.65 -7.73
N VAL A 18 30.73 -12.57 -6.82
CA VAL A 18 29.44 -13.28 -6.71
C VAL A 18 28.44 -12.26 -6.15
N GLY A 19 27.62 -11.68 -7.02
CA GLY A 19 26.49 -10.87 -6.61
C GLY A 19 25.54 -11.76 -5.79
N MET A 20 25.46 -11.54 -4.49
CA MET A 20 24.46 -12.15 -3.61
C MET A 20 23.10 -11.52 -3.95
N SER A 21 22.38 -12.15 -4.88
CA SER A 21 20.95 -11.90 -5.06
C SER A 21 20.26 -12.55 -3.86
N ASP A 22 19.64 -11.74 -3.00
CA ASP A 22 18.80 -12.26 -1.92
C ASP A 22 17.72 -13.15 -2.55
N PRO A 23 17.49 -14.37 -2.06
CA PRO A 23 16.42 -15.22 -2.56
C PRO A 23 15.09 -14.55 -2.26
N VAL A 24 14.36 -14.15 -3.30
CA VAL A 24 12.95 -13.71 -3.16
C VAL A 24 12.18 -14.86 -2.53
N ARG A 25 11.74 -14.67 -1.29
CA ARG A 25 10.92 -15.66 -0.60
C ARG A 25 9.55 -15.69 -1.27
N ALA A 26 8.96 -16.87 -1.40
CA ALA A 26 7.65 -17.09 -2.04
C ALA A 26 6.48 -16.30 -1.38
N ASN A 27 6.73 -15.64 -0.24
CA ASN A 27 5.78 -14.81 0.51
C ASN A 27 6.04 -13.30 0.38
N ASP A 28 7.06 -12.89 -0.36
CA ASP A 28 7.38 -11.46 -0.49
C ASP A 28 6.46 -10.81 -1.52
N LEU A 29 6.00 -9.60 -1.21
CA LEU A 29 5.33 -8.75 -2.17
C LEU A 29 6.34 -8.18 -3.18
N PRO A 30 5.92 -7.85 -4.42
CA PRO A 30 6.78 -7.12 -5.35
C PRO A 30 7.24 -5.80 -4.72
N ARG A 31 8.40 -5.31 -5.13
CA ARG A 31 8.89 -4.00 -4.68
C ARG A 31 8.25 -2.89 -5.53
N PRO A 32 7.95 -1.72 -4.92
CA PRO A 32 7.52 -0.56 -5.68
C PRO A 32 8.54 -0.15 -6.73
N THR A 33 8.09 0.24 -7.90
CA THR A 33 8.90 0.76 -9.00
C THR A 33 8.75 2.28 -9.17
N GLU A 34 7.76 2.84 -8.50
CA GLU A 34 7.45 4.27 -8.49
C GLU A 34 7.43 4.82 -7.05
N GLN A 35 6.95 6.04 -6.89
CA GLN A 35 6.82 6.66 -5.57
C GLN A 35 5.86 5.85 -4.69
N VAL A 36 6.33 5.48 -3.51
CA VAL A 36 5.49 4.84 -2.47
C VAL A 36 4.43 5.83 -2.02
N ILE A 37 3.16 5.43 -2.12
CA ILE A 37 2.01 6.24 -1.69
C ILE A 37 1.29 5.65 -0.48
N LEU A 38 1.58 4.39 -0.12
CA LEU A 38 1.00 3.73 1.05
C LEU A 38 2.01 2.78 1.68
N THR A 39 2.13 2.87 3.01
CA THR A 39 2.92 1.94 3.81
C THR A 39 2.01 1.18 4.77
N ILE A 40 2.20 -0.14 4.90
CA ILE A 40 1.44 -0.98 5.83
C ILE A 40 2.40 -1.71 6.75
N ALA A 41 2.18 -1.62 8.05
CA ALA A 41 3.02 -2.26 9.07
C ALA A 41 2.16 -2.93 10.15
N GLY A 42 2.81 -3.55 11.14
CA GLY A 42 2.17 -4.20 12.28
C GLY A 42 1.91 -5.68 12.05
N ALA A 43 0.74 -6.18 12.44
CA ALA A 43 0.38 -7.60 12.36
C ALA A 43 0.08 -8.03 10.92
N ILE A 44 1.11 -8.06 10.06
CA ILE A 44 1.10 -8.52 8.67
C ILE A 44 2.12 -9.63 8.46
N THR A 45 1.88 -10.52 7.51
CA THR A 45 2.76 -11.67 7.22
C THR A 45 3.54 -11.55 5.91
N ARG A 46 3.18 -10.60 5.05
CA ARG A 46 3.82 -10.38 3.75
C ARG A 46 4.34 -8.95 3.66
N THR A 47 5.61 -8.81 3.32
CA THR A 47 6.33 -7.54 3.27
C THR A 47 7.18 -7.47 2.02
N ASN A 48 7.62 -6.25 1.64
CA ASN A 48 8.61 -5.99 0.59
C ASN A 48 9.70 -5.00 1.03
N ALA A 49 9.59 -4.54 2.30
CA ALA A 49 10.57 -3.71 3.00
C ALA A 49 10.72 -4.20 4.44
N PRO A 50 11.76 -3.79 5.19
CA PRO A 50 11.98 -4.24 6.56
C PRO A 50 10.79 -3.91 7.49
N GLY A 51 10.04 -4.96 7.90
CA GLY A 51 8.91 -4.86 8.84
C GLY A 51 7.65 -4.21 8.26
N GLN A 52 7.57 -3.95 6.95
CA GLN A 52 6.44 -3.27 6.32
C GLN A 52 6.22 -3.71 4.87
N ALA A 53 5.03 -3.42 4.37
CA ALA A 53 4.66 -3.53 2.97
C ALA A 53 4.47 -2.12 2.39
N GLU A 54 5.16 -1.83 1.29
CA GLU A 54 5.12 -0.56 0.58
C GLU A 54 4.40 -0.73 -0.75
N PHE A 55 3.54 0.22 -1.09
CA PHE A 55 2.76 0.22 -2.32
C PHE A 55 2.92 1.53 -3.07
N ASP A 56 3.22 1.44 -4.35
CA ASP A 56 3.02 2.50 -5.32
C ASP A 56 1.60 2.42 -5.94
N HIS A 57 1.28 3.34 -6.83
CA HIS A 57 -0.03 3.40 -7.46
C HIS A 57 -0.32 2.14 -8.30
N ALA A 58 0.64 1.71 -9.10
CA ALA A 58 0.51 0.55 -9.97
C ALA A 58 0.29 -0.75 -9.20
N MET A 59 0.95 -0.93 -8.06
CA MET A 59 0.76 -2.09 -7.19
C MET A 59 -0.65 -2.14 -6.59
N LEU A 60 -1.22 -1.00 -6.19
CA LEU A 60 -2.61 -0.95 -5.71
C LEU A 60 -3.58 -1.33 -6.83
N GLU A 61 -3.39 -0.81 -8.04
CA GLU A 61 -4.24 -1.15 -9.19
C GLU A 61 -4.20 -2.65 -9.53
N GLN A 62 -3.04 -3.29 -9.41
CA GLN A 62 -2.87 -4.73 -9.66
C GLN A 62 -3.63 -5.62 -8.66
N LEU A 63 -4.00 -5.11 -7.48
CA LEU A 63 -4.86 -5.84 -6.55
C LEU A 63 -6.32 -5.95 -7.01
N GLY A 64 -6.69 -5.22 -8.08
CA GLY A 64 -8.02 -5.19 -8.67
C GLY A 64 -8.77 -3.91 -8.35
N LEU A 65 -9.01 -3.11 -9.39
CA LEU A 65 -9.78 -1.87 -9.28
C LEU A 65 -11.28 -2.15 -9.13
N THR A 66 -11.87 -1.49 -8.17
CA THR A 66 -13.32 -1.47 -7.94
C THR A 66 -13.85 -0.05 -8.10
N ARG A 67 -15.05 0.09 -8.64
CA ARG A 67 -15.79 1.35 -8.69
C ARG A 67 -16.86 1.37 -7.63
N LEU A 68 -16.98 2.49 -6.95
CA LEU A 68 -17.99 2.73 -5.93
C LEU A 68 -18.64 4.09 -6.20
N ARG A 69 -19.93 4.07 -6.48
CA ARG A 69 -20.72 5.29 -6.59
C ARG A 69 -21.43 5.54 -5.28
N THR A 70 -21.10 6.64 -4.63
CA THR A 70 -21.69 6.97 -3.33
C THR A 70 -21.56 8.48 -3.04
N TRP A 71 -22.54 9.04 -2.34
CA TRP A 71 -22.36 10.34 -1.71
C TRP A 71 -21.38 10.22 -0.53
N THR A 72 -20.80 11.33 -0.14
CA THR A 72 -20.02 11.45 1.09
C THR A 72 -20.36 12.77 1.77
N PRO A 73 -20.11 12.93 3.09
CA PRO A 73 -20.31 14.21 3.77
C PRO A 73 -19.49 15.39 3.21
N TRP A 74 -18.58 15.13 2.28
CA TRP A 74 -17.63 16.12 1.74
C TRP A 74 -17.68 16.26 0.21
N THR A 75 -18.64 15.62 -0.44
CA THR A 75 -18.84 15.72 -1.89
C THR A 75 -20.25 16.17 -2.21
N GLU A 76 -20.46 16.78 -3.37
CA GLU A 76 -21.77 17.04 -3.92
C GLU A 76 -22.25 15.82 -4.73
N GLY A 77 -23.52 15.44 -4.56
CA GLY A 77 -24.12 14.30 -5.25
C GLY A 77 -23.45 12.96 -4.93
N GLU A 78 -23.44 12.06 -5.91
CA GLU A 78 -22.87 10.72 -5.82
C GLU A 78 -21.78 10.52 -6.88
N PRO A 79 -20.56 11.02 -6.65
CA PRO A 79 -19.47 10.80 -7.58
C PRO A 79 -19.07 9.32 -7.66
N GLU A 80 -18.41 8.94 -8.75
CA GLU A 80 -17.83 7.62 -8.92
C GLU A 80 -16.38 7.62 -8.39
N PHE A 81 -16.15 6.89 -7.32
CA PHE A 81 -14.82 6.61 -6.80
C PHE A 81 -14.25 5.34 -7.44
N GLN A 82 -12.93 5.31 -7.68
CA GLN A 82 -12.25 4.10 -8.13
C GLN A 82 -11.00 3.89 -7.27
N GLY A 83 -10.72 2.62 -6.94
CA GLY A 83 -9.59 2.24 -6.10
C GLY A 83 -9.62 0.74 -5.79
N VAL A 84 -8.90 0.34 -4.75
CA VAL A 84 -8.85 -1.05 -4.29
C VAL A 84 -9.74 -1.23 -3.05
N LEU A 85 -10.42 -2.37 -2.94
CA LEU A 85 -11.16 -2.70 -1.72
C LEU A 85 -10.17 -2.92 -0.56
N ALA A 86 -10.45 -2.34 0.59
CA ALA A 86 -9.60 -2.46 1.78
C ALA A 86 -9.39 -3.92 2.17
N ARG A 87 -10.41 -4.79 2.07
CA ARG A 87 -10.27 -6.24 2.32
C ARG A 87 -9.27 -6.92 1.39
N GLN A 88 -9.20 -6.51 0.11
CA GLN A 88 -8.23 -7.09 -0.84
C GLN A 88 -6.80 -6.71 -0.46
N LEU A 89 -6.59 -5.46 -0.05
CA LEU A 89 -5.29 -5.00 0.43
C LEU A 89 -4.88 -5.72 1.72
N MET A 90 -5.80 -5.87 2.70
CA MET A 90 -5.52 -6.60 3.93
C MET A 90 -5.18 -8.07 3.66
N ALA A 91 -5.89 -8.72 2.74
CA ALA A 91 -5.57 -10.09 2.31
C ALA A 91 -4.21 -10.18 1.60
N ALA A 92 -3.86 -9.20 0.76
CA ALA A 92 -2.59 -9.15 0.05
C ALA A 92 -1.39 -9.08 1.00
N VAL A 93 -1.49 -8.32 2.11
CA VAL A 93 -0.42 -8.22 3.12
C VAL A 93 -0.49 -9.31 4.18
N GLY A 94 -1.53 -10.16 4.15
CA GLY A 94 -1.74 -11.19 5.16
C GLY A 94 -1.95 -10.60 6.55
N ALA A 95 -2.86 -9.63 6.67
CA ALA A 95 -3.20 -8.99 7.94
C ALA A 95 -3.85 -9.99 8.91
N THR A 96 -3.39 -10.02 10.16
CA THR A 96 -3.85 -10.97 11.20
C THR A 96 -4.38 -10.27 12.45
N GLY A 97 -4.42 -8.92 12.45
CA GLY A 97 -4.95 -8.13 13.56
C GLY A 97 -6.48 -8.03 13.58
N THR A 98 -7.00 -7.23 14.50
CA THR A 98 -8.44 -6.94 14.64
C THR A 98 -8.81 -5.51 14.30
N THR A 99 -7.84 -4.61 14.34
CA THR A 99 -8.00 -3.20 14.02
C THR A 99 -6.86 -2.72 13.12
N VAL A 100 -7.11 -1.61 12.45
CA VAL A 100 -6.07 -0.90 11.70
C VAL A 100 -6.10 0.57 12.08
N ARG A 101 -4.94 1.12 12.44
CA ARG A 101 -4.75 2.56 12.63
C ARG A 101 -4.37 3.17 11.28
N ALA A 102 -5.24 3.98 10.75
CA ALA A 102 -5.03 4.75 9.51
C ALA A 102 -4.46 6.12 9.85
N VAL A 103 -3.38 6.51 9.16
CA VAL A 103 -2.66 7.78 9.38
C VAL A 103 -2.62 8.56 8.06
N ALA A 104 -3.00 9.82 8.12
CA ALA A 104 -2.95 10.75 7.00
C ALA A 104 -1.61 11.49 6.93
N LEU A 105 -1.34 12.17 5.81
CA LEU A 105 -0.14 13.00 5.62
C LEU A 105 -0.02 14.17 6.63
N ASN A 106 -1.13 14.60 7.23
CA ASN A 106 -1.19 15.68 8.22
C ASN A 106 -1.25 15.16 9.66
N ASP A 107 -0.84 13.89 9.88
CA ASP A 107 -0.85 13.20 11.17
C ASP A 107 -2.24 12.99 11.79
N PHE A 108 -3.32 13.20 11.04
CA PHE A 108 -4.65 12.77 11.50
C PHE A 108 -4.69 11.24 11.56
N GLU A 109 -5.18 10.71 12.67
CA GLU A 109 -5.28 9.27 12.90
C GLU A 109 -6.71 8.83 13.19
N SER A 110 -7.05 7.63 12.72
CA SER A 110 -8.30 6.96 13.06
C SER A 110 -8.08 5.45 13.17
N THR A 111 -8.73 4.84 14.15
CA THR A 111 -8.74 3.38 14.31
C THR A 111 -9.98 2.80 13.67
N ILE A 112 -9.80 1.82 12.80
CA ILE A 112 -10.85 1.17 12.02
C ILE A 112 -10.85 -0.32 12.37
N PRO A 113 -11.99 -0.91 12.80
CA PRO A 113 -12.09 -2.36 12.94
C PRO A 113 -11.88 -3.05 11.58
N LEU A 114 -11.06 -4.09 11.52
CA LEU A 114 -10.91 -4.88 10.29
C LEU A 114 -12.23 -5.52 9.85
N ALA A 115 -13.14 -5.78 10.79
CA ALA A 115 -14.49 -6.23 10.51
C ALA A 115 -15.30 -5.27 9.62
N ASP A 116 -15.01 -3.97 9.62
CA ASP A 116 -15.64 -3.01 8.71
C ASP A 116 -15.30 -3.33 7.24
N PHE A 117 -14.05 -3.73 6.98
CA PHE A 117 -13.58 -4.07 5.63
C PHE A 117 -14.15 -5.40 5.11
N GLU A 118 -14.50 -6.31 6.02
CA GLU A 118 -15.17 -7.56 5.66
C GLU A 118 -16.67 -7.34 5.42
N ARG A 119 -17.30 -6.51 6.27
CA ARG A 119 -18.73 -6.26 6.24
C ARG A 119 -19.15 -5.35 5.10
N TYR A 120 -18.34 -4.33 4.80
CA TYR A 120 -18.68 -3.30 3.83
C TYR A 120 -17.63 -3.25 2.70
N PRO A 121 -18.01 -2.88 1.48
CA PRO A 121 -17.06 -2.65 0.40
C PRO A 121 -16.32 -1.30 0.58
N VAL A 122 -15.58 -1.16 1.69
CA VAL A 122 -14.76 0.03 1.96
C VAL A 122 -13.68 0.15 0.90
N LEU A 123 -13.64 1.31 0.23
CA LEU A 123 -12.72 1.58 -0.87
C LEU A 123 -11.55 2.44 -0.42
N LEU A 124 -10.35 2.06 -0.77
CA LEU A 124 -9.17 2.91 -0.77
C LEU A 124 -9.13 3.59 -2.14
N ALA A 125 -9.83 4.72 -2.25
CA ALA A 125 -10.02 5.43 -3.51
C ALA A 125 -8.73 6.16 -3.91
N THR A 126 -8.32 6.00 -5.17
CA THR A 126 -7.20 6.70 -5.79
C THR A 126 -7.66 7.66 -6.88
N SER A 127 -8.93 7.57 -7.29
CA SER A 127 -9.52 8.51 -8.24
C SER A 127 -11.00 8.79 -7.94
N ILE A 128 -11.50 9.91 -8.44
CA ILE A 128 -12.88 10.37 -8.39
C ILE A 128 -13.29 10.91 -9.76
N ASP A 129 -14.44 10.46 -10.30
CA ASP A 129 -14.98 10.85 -11.62
C ASP A 129 -13.91 10.77 -12.74
N GLY A 130 -13.11 9.68 -12.73
CA GLY A 130 -12.05 9.42 -13.70
C GLY A 130 -10.79 10.28 -13.53
N ARG A 131 -10.69 11.12 -12.48
CA ARG A 131 -9.50 11.93 -12.19
C ARG A 131 -8.77 11.37 -10.99
N GLN A 132 -7.47 11.19 -11.10
CA GLN A 132 -6.63 10.78 -9.98
C GLN A 132 -6.72 11.80 -8.83
N LEU A 133 -6.81 11.29 -7.61
CA LEU A 133 -6.80 12.12 -6.40
C LEU A 133 -5.39 12.65 -6.15
N GLU A 134 -5.25 13.98 -6.17
CA GLU A 134 -4.02 14.65 -5.75
C GLU A 134 -4.09 15.01 -4.26
N VAL A 135 -2.93 15.25 -3.64
CA VAL A 135 -2.86 15.62 -2.21
C VAL A 135 -3.76 16.81 -1.88
N ARG A 136 -3.82 17.83 -2.76
CA ARG A 136 -4.73 18.99 -2.59
C ARG A 136 -6.21 18.62 -2.64
N ASP A 137 -6.56 17.47 -3.26
CA ASP A 137 -7.93 17.00 -3.50
C ASP A 137 -8.24 15.71 -2.71
N LYS A 138 -7.72 15.58 -1.50
CA LYS A 138 -7.88 14.44 -0.58
C LYS A 138 -7.07 13.17 -0.93
N GLY A 139 -6.21 13.20 -1.98
CA GLY A 139 -5.31 12.11 -2.33
C GLY A 139 -4.01 12.08 -1.51
N PRO A 140 -3.13 11.11 -1.78
CA PRO A 140 -3.21 10.16 -2.90
C PRO A 140 -4.26 9.06 -2.72
N ILE A 141 -4.69 8.80 -1.49
CA ILE A 141 -5.67 7.78 -1.16
C ILE A 141 -6.70 8.35 -0.19
N TRP A 142 -7.97 8.02 -0.42
CA TRP A 142 -9.07 8.35 0.48
C TRP A 142 -9.84 7.10 0.87
N ILE A 143 -10.04 6.83 2.16
CA ILE A 143 -10.88 5.75 2.65
C ILE A 143 -12.34 6.16 2.48
N VAL A 144 -13.07 5.50 1.57
CA VAL A 144 -14.47 5.79 1.25
C VAL A 144 -15.36 4.65 1.67
N TYR A 145 -16.36 4.95 2.46
CA TYR A 145 -17.44 4.03 2.85
C TYR A 145 -18.61 4.09 1.86
N PRO A 146 -19.38 3.01 1.69
CA PRO A 146 -20.50 2.94 0.75
C PRO A 146 -21.79 3.53 1.35
N TRP A 147 -21.82 4.85 1.62
CA TRP A 147 -22.94 5.50 2.33
C TRP A 147 -24.28 5.42 1.58
N SER A 148 -24.27 5.42 0.23
CA SER A 148 -25.51 5.36 -0.55
C SER A 148 -26.24 4.03 -0.38
N ASP A 149 -25.49 2.93 -0.27
CA ASP A 149 -26.04 1.58 -0.11
C ASP A 149 -26.25 1.22 1.38
N HIS A 150 -25.59 1.95 2.30
CA HIS A 150 -25.56 1.66 3.73
C HIS A 150 -25.83 2.92 4.56
N PRO A 151 -27.09 3.38 4.63
CA PRO A 151 -27.45 4.60 5.40
C PRO A 151 -27.10 4.54 6.88
N GLU A 152 -26.98 3.33 7.44
CA GLU A 152 -26.55 3.14 8.83
C GLU A 152 -25.11 3.60 9.10
N LEU A 153 -24.31 3.81 8.06
CA LEU A 153 -22.93 4.32 8.15
C LEU A 153 -22.87 5.86 8.27
N ASP A 154 -24.01 6.55 8.16
CA ASP A 154 -24.04 8.01 8.30
C ASP A 154 -24.02 8.46 9.77
N ASP A 155 -22.92 8.18 10.44
CA ASP A 155 -22.66 8.56 11.81
C ASP A 155 -21.27 9.21 11.98
N LEU A 156 -21.06 9.90 13.11
CA LEU A 156 -19.78 10.55 13.41
C LEU A 156 -18.61 9.57 13.52
N PRO A 157 -18.73 8.38 14.14
CA PRO A 157 -17.67 7.39 14.16
C PRO A 157 -17.23 6.97 12.75
N THR A 158 -18.15 6.67 11.85
CA THR A 158 -17.82 6.26 10.47
C THR A 158 -17.21 7.41 9.66
N ARG A 159 -17.72 8.62 9.83
CA ARG A 159 -17.13 9.82 9.20
C ARG A 159 -15.66 10.00 9.60
N ARG A 160 -15.29 9.76 10.87
CA ARG A 160 -13.90 9.83 11.33
C ARG A 160 -13.01 8.73 10.75
N LYS A 161 -13.57 7.58 10.38
CA LYS A 161 -12.84 6.48 9.74
C LYS A 161 -12.58 6.72 8.25
N SER A 162 -13.25 7.67 7.63
CA SER A 162 -13.05 8.06 6.24
C SER A 162 -11.85 9.00 6.10
N VAL A 163 -10.66 8.47 6.34
CA VAL A 163 -9.39 9.22 6.31
C VAL A 163 -9.02 9.54 4.88
N TRP A 164 -8.82 10.82 4.57
CA TRP A 164 -8.22 11.28 3.31
C TRP A 164 -6.74 11.58 3.47
N GLN A 165 -6.02 11.76 2.35
CA GLN A 165 -4.57 11.90 2.34
C GLN A 165 -3.88 10.76 3.09
N LEU A 166 -4.45 9.55 3.00
CA LEU A 166 -3.93 8.37 3.68
C LEU A 166 -2.49 8.11 3.22
N SER A 167 -1.59 7.94 4.19
CA SER A 167 -0.16 7.65 3.98
C SER A 167 0.26 6.29 4.55
N SER A 168 -0.35 5.87 5.66
CA SER A 168 0.00 4.58 6.26
C SER A 168 -1.15 3.91 7.00
N LEU A 169 -1.04 2.58 7.10
CA LEU A 169 -1.92 1.70 7.85
C LEU A 169 -1.08 0.86 8.82
N HIS A 170 -1.47 0.80 10.07
CA HIS A 170 -0.81 -0.03 11.09
C HIS A 170 -1.80 -1.06 11.64
N VAL A 171 -1.62 -2.33 11.28
CA VAL A 171 -2.48 -3.45 11.70
C VAL A 171 -2.15 -3.84 13.14
N GLN A 172 -3.21 -3.97 13.99
CA GLN A 172 -3.10 -4.25 15.43
C GLN A 172 -4.03 -5.39 15.86
#